data_a8ed9e92a1f0be7e53b463b10b9d3194
#
_entry.id   a8ed9e92a1f0be7e53b463b10b9d3194
#
_cell.length_a   1.000
_cell.length_b   1.000
_cell.length_c   1.000
_cell.angle_alpha   90.00
_cell.angle_beta   90.00
_cell.angle_gamma   90.00
#
_symmetry.space_group_name_H-M   'P 1'
#
loop_
_entity.id
_entity.type
_entity.pdbx_description
1 polymer ?
#
loop_
_entity_poly.entity_id
_entity_poly.type
_entity_poly.pdbx_seq_one_letter_code
_entity_poly.pdbx_strand_id
1 'polypeptide(L)'
;MDILQYLYMGLFGFGKSKIDKRKEDWVVEGKNLCDRGTSLDNLGKNEEAIACYDEALSLDSTNCDAWTGKGNSLSELGKDDESIVCYSQAIRLNPEDLMAWTRKGFALNKLERYEESLECYNQVIRFNSEDANAWFSRGNALAHLRKFEESIACYDKTIRLNPEDLRAMFNKGNALANLKKFEDAVKCFDDVIKKNPEYPSALRHKGAALKKLGMDKEAEYCFTKDRELE
;
A
#
# COMPACT_ATOMS: atom_id res chain seq x y z
N MET A 1 -12.78 57.56 25.11
CA MET A 1 -13.20 56.20 24.74
C MET A 1 -14.32 56.34 23.74
N ASP A 2 -14.02 56.01 22.49
CA ASP A 2 -14.83 56.37 21.32
C ASP A 2 -16.08 55.47 21.19
N ILE A 3 -17.23 56.12 20.95
CA ILE A 3 -18.52 55.43 20.65
C ILE A 3 -18.40 54.44 19.51
N LEU A 4 -17.47 54.67 18.59
CA LEU A 4 -17.11 53.73 17.50
C LEU A 4 -16.52 52.43 18.01
N GLN A 5 -15.77 52.42 19.11
CA GLN A 5 -15.20 51.22 19.72
C GLN A 5 -16.27 50.37 20.42
N TYR A 6 -17.28 51.00 20.97
CA TYR A 6 -18.46 50.35 21.57
C TYR A 6 -19.38 49.72 20.50
N LEU A 7 -19.58 50.40 19.37
CA LEU A 7 -20.32 49.87 18.23
C LEU A 7 -19.60 48.71 17.55
N TYR A 8 -18.25 48.76 17.49
CA TYR A 8 -17.44 47.65 16.92
C TYR A 8 -17.45 46.41 17.81
N MET A 9 -17.41 46.60 19.16
CA MET A 9 -17.52 45.48 20.11
C MET A 9 -18.94 44.91 20.21
N GLY A 10 -19.98 45.73 20.02
CA GLY A 10 -21.37 45.30 20.02
C GLY A 10 -21.82 44.57 18.76
N LEU A 11 -21.20 44.87 17.61
CA LEU A 11 -21.49 44.21 16.33
C LEU A 11 -20.74 42.90 16.12
N PHE A 12 -19.63 42.69 16.83
CA PHE A 12 -18.82 41.48 16.74
C PHE A 12 -18.85 40.59 17.99
N GLY A 13 -19.66 40.92 18.98
CA GLY A 13 -19.74 40.27 20.30
C GLY A 13 -20.89 39.29 20.50
N PHE A 14 -21.72 39.03 19.50
CA PHE A 14 -22.85 38.13 19.65
C PHE A 14 -22.81 36.96 18.68
N GLY A 15 -22.39 35.83 19.22
CA GLY A 15 -22.67 34.50 18.68
C GLY A 15 -21.89 34.18 17.40
N LYS A 16 -21.25 33.01 17.36
CA LYS A 16 -20.85 32.39 16.08
C LYS A 16 -21.98 32.63 15.09
N SER A 17 -21.69 33.19 13.92
CA SER A 17 -22.71 33.50 12.95
C SER A 17 -23.50 32.22 12.63
N LYS A 18 -24.77 32.35 12.21
CA LYS A 18 -25.56 31.17 11.77
C LYS A 18 -24.85 30.38 10.66
N ILE A 19 -23.93 31.03 9.96
CA ILE A 19 -23.08 30.45 8.91
C ILE A 19 -21.96 29.61 9.54
N ASP A 20 -21.32 30.09 10.61
CA ASP A 20 -20.25 29.39 11.31
C ASP A 20 -20.81 28.13 12.00
N LYS A 21 -21.97 28.24 12.64
CA LYS A 21 -22.65 27.12 13.26
C LYS A 21 -23.05 26.06 12.24
N ARG A 22 -23.58 26.45 11.08
CA ARG A 22 -23.90 25.52 9.99
C ARG A 22 -22.66 24.81 9.45
N LYS A 23 -21.51 25.51 9.31
CA LYS A 23 -20.25 24.89 8.90
C LYS A 23 -19.77 23.85 9.92
N GLU A 24 -19.88 24.17 11.22
CA GLU A 24 -19.56 23.20 12.28
C GLU A 24 -20.46 21.95 12.21
N ASP A 25 -21.76 22.15 12.00
CA ASP A 25 -22.73 21.05 11.86
C ASP A 25 -22.38 20.17 10.65
N TRP A 26 -22.00 20.75 9.51
CA TRP A 26 -21.60 19.98 8.31
C TRP A 26 -20.29 19.20 8.50
N VAL A 27 -19.32 19.76 9.22
CA VAL A 27 -18.08 19.05 9.55
C VAL A 27 -18.36 17.82 10.43
N VAL A 28 -19.25 17.97 11.41
CA VAL A 28 -19.67 16.87 12.28
C VAL A 28 -20.43 15.81 11.48
N GLU A 29 -21.37 16.23 10.62
CA GLU A 29 -22.15 15.34 9.75
C GLU A 29 -21.22 14.60 8.78
N GLY A 30 -20.30 15.29 8.12
CA GLY A 30 -19.33 14.70 7.21
C GLY A 30 -18.45 13.64 7.89
N LYS A 31 -18.02 13.91 9.15
CA LYS A 31 -17.29 12.93 9.93
C LYS A 31 -18.14 11.69 10.25
N ASN A 32 -19.39 11.87 10.69
CA ASN A 32 -20.31 10.76 10.98
C ASN A 32 -20.55 9.90 9.74
N LEU A 33 -20.65 10.51 8.56
CA LEU A 33 -20.79 9.81 7.28
C LEU A 33 -19.54 9.00 6.94
N CYS A 34 -18.33 9.54 7.19
CA CYS A 34 -17.08 8.79 7.03
C CYS A 34 -17.01 7.59 7.98
N ASP A 35 -17.34 7.76 9.25
CA ASP A 35 -17.35 6.69 10.25
C ASP A 35 -18.35 5.59 9.84
N ARG A 36 -19.51 5.98 9.32
CA ARG A 36 -20.50 5.05 8.75
C ARG A 36 -19.95 4.34 7.52
N GLY A 37 -19.32 5.05 6.59
CA GLY A 37 -18.67 4.47 5.41
C GLY A 37 -17.62 3.43 5.82
N THR A 38 -16.74 3.78 6.76
CA THR A 38 -15.74 2.86 7.31
C THR A 38 -16.37 1.61 7.93
N SER A 39 -17.50 1.76 8.63
CA SER A 39 -18.22 0.63 9.22
C SER A 39 -18.82 -0.29 8.13
N LEU A 40 -19.29 0.29 7.03
CA LEU A 40 -19.81 -0.45 5.88
C LEU A 40 -18.70 -1.18 5.13
N ASP A 41 -17.53 -0.55 4.94
CA ASP A 41 -16.34 -1.21 4.37
C ASP A 41 -15.93 -2.44 5.16
N ASN A 42 -15.91 -2.34 6.50
CA ASN A 42 -15.60 -3.46 7.39
C ASN A 42 -16.61 -4.63 7.28
N LEU A 43 -17.82 -4.35 6.79
CA LEU A 43 -18.86 -5.35 6.49
C LEU A 43 -18.83 -5.83 5.03
N GLY A 44 -17.89 -5.35 4.22
CA GLY A 44 -17.79 -5.66 2.80
C GLY A 44 -18.87 -5.01 1.91
N LYS A 45 -19.57 -3.98 2.44
CA LYS A 45 -20.65 -3.25 1.75
C LYS A 45 -20.10 -2.03 1.03
N ASN A 46 -19.20 -2.29 0.08
CA ASN A 46 -18.37 -1.26 -0.54
C ASN A 46 -19.19 -0.21 -1.31
N GLU A 47 -20.29 -0.59 -2.02
CA GLU A 47 -21.14 0.36 -2.73
C GLU A 47 -21.88 1.30 -1.76
N GLU A 48 -22.39 0.76 -0.63
CA GLU A 48 -23.02 1.57 0.40
C GLU A 48 -22.01 2.51 1.07
N ALA A 49 -20.77 2.04 1.28
CA ALA A 49 -19.68 2.84 1.83
C ALA A 49 -19.32 4.01 0.91
N ILE A 50 -19.19 3.77 -0.41
CA ILE A 50 -18.94 4.81 -1.41
C ILE A 50 -20.03 5.88 -1.35
N ALA A 51 -21.29 5.50 -1.24
CA ALA A 51 -22.39 6.47 -1.14
C ALA A 51 -22.24 7.37 0.11
N CYS A 52 -21.85 6.80 1.26
CA CYS A 52 -21.60 7.58 2.47
C CYS A 52 -20.40 8.52 2.31
N TYR A 53 -19.31 8.07 1.67
CA TYR A 53 -18.16 8.94 1.39
C TYR A 53 -18.50 10.04 0.39
N ASP A 54 -19.31 9.77 -0.63
CA ASP A 54 -19.76 10.79 -1.59
C ASP A 54 -20.62 11.86 -0.91
N GLU A 55 -21.48 11.45 0.00
CA GLU A 55 -22.30 12.37 0.81
C GLU A 55 -21.40 13.22 1.73
N ALA A 56 -20.40 12.60 2.41
CA ALA A 56 -19.42 13.32 3.21
C ALA A 56 -18.62 14.34 2.37
N LEU A 57 -18.18 13.97 1.17
CA LEU A 57 -17.44 14.83 0.25
C LEU A 57 -18.29 15.96 -0.34
N SER A 58 -19.62 15.77 -0.42
CA SER A 58 -20.54 16.83 -0.81
C SER A 58 -20.65 17.94 0.27
N LEU A 59 -20.46 17.57 1.54
CA LEU A 59 -20.45 18.50 2.67
C LEU A 59 -19.08 19.15 2.85
N ASP A 60 -18.01 18.36 2.72
CA ASP A 60 -16.61 18.82 2.81
C ASP A 60 -15.73 18.11 1.80
N SER A 61 -15.50 18.73 0.67
CA SER A 61 -14.63 18.23 -0.41
C SER A 61 -13.14 18.17 -0.01
N THR A 62 -12.76 18.71 1.16
CA THR A 62 -11.38 18.66 1.68
C THR A 62 -11.17 17.55 2.71
N ASN A 63 -12.16 16.70 2.92
CA ASN A 63 -12.06 15.57 3.84
C ASN A 63 -11.17 14.46 3.26
N CYS A 64 -9.92 14.39 3.72
CA CYS A 64 -8.94 13.41 3.27
C CYS A 64 -9.38 11.97 3.58
N ASP A 65 -9.98 11.75 4.75
CA ASP A 65 -10.42 10.41 5.18
C ASP A 65 -11.52 9.87 4.25
N ALA A 66 -12.45 10.74 3.84
CA ALA A 66 -13.50 10.38 2.90
C ALA A 66 -12.93 10.03 1.51
N TRP A 67 -11.94 10.78 1.02
CA TRP A 67 -11.27 10.45 -0.23
C TRP A 67 -10.53 9.12 -0.14
N THR A 68 -9.78 8.87 0.93
CA THR A 68 -9.03 7.63 1.14
C THR A 68 -9.97 6.44 1.31
N GLY A 69 -11.04 6.59 2.11
CA GLY A 69 -12.07 5.58 2.31
C GLY A 69 -12.78 5.20 1.01
N LYS A 70 -13.24 6.19 0.25
CA LYS A 70 -13.83 5.96 -1.08
C LYS A 70 -12.87 5.22 -2.01
N GLY A 71 -11.59 5.61 -2.02
CA GLY A 71 -10.56 4.92 -2.78
C GLY A 71 -10.40 3.45 -2.38
N ASN A 72 -10.44 3.15 -1.08
CA ASN A 72 -10.36 1.77 -0.58
C ASN A 72 -11.55 0.94 -1.07
N SER A 73 -12.79 1.43 -0.87
CA SER A 73 -14.01 0.75 -1.34
C SER A 73 -13.99 0.49 -2.85
N LEU A 74 -13.53 1.47 -3.64
CA LEU A 74 -13.39 1.32 -5.10
C LEU A 74 -12.36 0.24 -5.47
N SER A 75 -11.23 0.20 -4.77
CA SER A 75 -10.19 -0.82 -5.01
C SER A 75 -10.67 -2.23 -4.66
N GLU A 76 -11.46 -2.39 -3.58
CA GLU A 76 -12.08 -3.68 -3.22
C GLU A 76 -13.10 -4.15 -4.29
N LEU A 77 -13.76 -3.21 -4.98
CA LEU A 77 -14.63 -3.50 -6.12
C LEU A 77 -13.87 -3.72 -7.44
N GLY A 78 -12.54 -3.66 -7.43
CA GLY A 78 -11.70 -3.79 -8.62
C GLY A 78 -11.69 -2.57 -9.54
N LYS A 79 -12.21 -1.42 -9.07
CA LYS A 79 -12.22 -0.13 -9.80
C LYS A 79 -10.95 0.65 -9.51
N ASP A 80 -9.80 0.05 -9.85
CA ASP A 80 -8.50 0.56 -9.44
C ASP A 80 -8.17 1.93 -10.06
N ASP A 81 -8.57 2.23 -11.32
CA ASP A 81 -8.37 3.56 -11.91
C ASP A 81 -9.14 4.66 -11.15
N GLU A 82 -10.40 4.40 -10.76
CA GLU A 82 -11.19 5.34 -9.97
C GLU A 82 -10.60 5.50 -8.55
N SER A 83 -10.09 4.43 -7.96
CA SER A 83 -9.43 4.46 -6.65
C SER A 83 -8.19 5.35 -6.66
N ILE A 84 -7.37 5.28 -7.72
CA ILE A 84 -6.18 6.13 -7.92
C ILE A 84 -6.55 7.60 -7.95
N VAL A 85 -7.67 7.96 -8.57
CA VAL A 85 -8.17 9.35 -8.56
C VAL A 85 -8.47 9.80 -7.13
N CYS A 86 -9.17 8.97 -6.35
CA CYS A 86 -9.50 9.28 -4.96
C CYS A 86 -8.24 9.45 -4.09
N TYR A 87 -7.29 8.50 -4.17
CA TYR A 87 -6.02 8.63 -3.44
C TYR A 87 -5.22 9.86 -3.88
N SER A 88 -5.25 10.21 -5.16
CA SER A 88 -4.58 11.42 -5.65
C SER A 88 -5.18 12.69 -5.09
N GLN A 89 -6.50 12.74 -4.86
CA GLN A 89 -7.14 13.86 -4.18
C GLN A 89 -6.75 13.92 -2.69
N ALA A 90 -6.74 12.77 -1.99
CA ALA A 90 -6.27 12.71 -0.60
C ALA A 90 -4.83 13.22 -0.47
N ILE A 91 -3.92 12.75 -1.34
CA ILE A 91 -2.52 13.18 -1.38
C ILE A 91 -2.39 14.68 -1.69
N ARG A 92 -3.21 15.22 -2.59
CA ARG A 92 -3.20 16.66 -2.91
C ARG A 92 -3.59 17.50 -1.69
N LEU A 93 -4.51 17.01 -0.88
CA LEU A 93 -4.98 17.68 0.34
C LEU A 93 -4.00 17.49 1.50
N ASN A 94 -3.45 16.30 1.65
CA ASN A 94 -2.44 15.96 2.65
C ASN A 94 -1.28 15.18 1.99
N PRO A 95 -0.21 15.88 1.54
CA PRO A 95 0.94 15.23 0.91
C PRO A 95 1.73 14.28 1.83
N GLU A 96 1.51 14.32 3.14
CA GLU A 96 2.16 13.47 4.13
C GLU A 96 1.32 12.23 4.49
N ASP A 97 0.19 12.02 3.83
CA ASP A 97 -0.64 10.82 4.03
C ASP A 97 0.03 9.58 3.42
N LEU A 98 0.82 8.88 4.25
CA LEU A 98 1.54 7.66 3.84
C LEU A 98 0.57 6.53 3.45
N MET A 99 -0.62 6.50 4.03
CA MET A 99 -1.62 5.49 3.69
C MET A 99 -2.14 5.72 2.27
N ALA A 100 -2.51 6.94 1.92
CA ALA A 100 -2.96 7.27 0.56
C ALA A 100 -1.87 6.98 -0.49
N TRP A 101 -0.60 7.32 -0.21
CA TRP A 101 0.53 6.97 -1.08
C TRP A 101 0.68 5.47 -1.25
N THR A 102 0.66 4.70 -0.16
CA THR A 102 0.79 3.23 -0.19
C THR A 102 -0.34 2.58 -0.97
N ARG A 103 -1.58 2.99 -0.73
CA ARG A 103 -2.77 2.47 -1.42
C ARG A 103 -2.76 2.80 -2.91
N LYS A 104 -2.38 4.04 -3.27
CA LYS A 104 -2.20 4.44 -4.68
C LYS A 104 -1.14 3.58 -5.35
N GLY A 105 0.02 3.39 -4.72
CA GLY A 105 1.09 2.54 -5.26
C GLY A 105 0.63 1.10 -5.47
N PHE A 106 -0.15 0.55 -4.55
CA PHE A 106 -0.71 -0.80 -4.67
C PHE A 106 -1.71 -0.90 -5.83
N ALA A 107 -2.63 0.05 -5.98
CA ALA A 107 -3.59 0.09 -7.10
C ALA A 107 -2.86 0.23 -8.45
N LEU A 108 -1.82 1.06 -8.52
CA LEU A 108 -0.98 1.19 -9.71
C LEU A 108 -0.24 -0.12 -10.05
N ASN A 109 0.27 -0.86 -9.06
CA ASN A 109 0.86 -2.17 -9.28
C ASN A 109 -0.14 -3.19 -9.84
N LYS A 110 -1.39 -3.20 -9.35
CA LYS A 110 -2.46 -4.06 -9.89
C LYS A 110 -2.75 -3.77 -11.36
N LEU A 111 -2.61 -2.50 -11.77
CA LEU A 111 -2.76 -2.07 -13.17
C LEU A 111 -1.46 -2.15 -13.98
N GLU A 112 -0.41 -2.77 -13.44
CA GLU A 112 0.91 -2.93 -14.06
C GLU A 112 1.61 -1.58 -14.39
N ARG A 113 1.17 -0.47 -13.76
CA ARG A 113 1.75 0.88 -13.90
C ARG A 113 2.93 1.04 -12.92
N TYR A 114 3.96 0.21 -13.10
CA TYR A 114 5.03 0.03 -12.13
C TYR A 114 5.89 1.28 -11.91
N GLU A 115 6.19 2.05 -12.95
CA GLU A 115 6.96 3.29 -12.83
C GLU A 115 6.25 4.31 -11.92
N GLU A 116 4.94 4.46 -12.10
CA GLU A 116 4.15 5.37 -11.25
C GLU A 116 4.03 4.86 -9.82
N SER A 117 3.95 3.54 -9.64
CA SER A 117 3.93 2.94 -8.30
C SER A 117 5.24 3.18 -7.55
N LEU A 118 6.39 3.15 -8.25
CA LEU A 118 7.70 3.47 -7.65
C LEU A 118 7.74 4.89 -7.08
N GLU A 119 7.11 5.87 -7.75
CA GLU A 119 7.02 7.24 -7.25
C GLU A 119 6.27 7.28 -5.90
N CYS A 120 5.16 6.52 -5.81
CA CYS A 120 4.39 6.43 -4.58
C CYS A 120 5.21 5.83 -3.43
N TYR A 121 5.86 4.67 -3.66
CA TYR A 121 6.67 4.03 -2.62
C TYR A 121 7.92 4.84 -2.25
N ASN A 122 8.49 5.59 -3.19
CA ASN A 122 9.58 6.51 -2.90
C ASN A 122 9.14 7.62 -1.92
N GLN A 123 7.90 8.14 -2.05
CA GLN A 123 7.37 9.11 -1.08
C GLN A 123 7.18 8.46 0.30
N VAL A 124 6.58 7.26 0.37
CA VAL A 124 6.45 6.55 1.65
C VAL A 124 7.81 6.36 2.32
N ILE A 125 8.81 5.87 1.59
CA ILE A 125 10.17 5.63 2.10
C ILE A 125 10.87 6.94 2.51
N ARG A 126 10.60 8.04 1.82
CA ARG A 126 11.14 9.36 2.16
C ARG A 126 10.65 9.85 3.52
N PHE A 127 9.40 9.65 3.84
CA PHE A 127 8.80 10.04 5.12
C PHE A 127 9.04 9.00 6.22
N ASN A 128 9.05 7.71 5.86
CA ASN A 128 9.29 6.60 6.77
C ASN A 128 10.27 5.59 6.14
N SER A 129 11.56 5.80 6.33
CA SER A 129 12.62 4.93 5.79
C SER A 129 12.66 3.53 6.41
N GLU A 130 11.88 3.27 7.46
CA GLU A 130 11.80 1.99 8.16
C GLU A 130 10.50 1.22 7.86
N ASP A 131 9.73 1.66 6.87
CA ASP A 131 8.57 0.91 6.40
C ASP A 131 9.01 -0.28 5.53
N ALA A 132 9.07 -1.45 6.15
CA ALA A 132 9.45 -2.69 5.47
C ALA A 132 8.50 -3.05 4.32
N ASN A 133 7.19 -2.75 4.45
CA ASN A 133 6.21 -3.03 3.40
C ASN A 133 6.40 -2.12 2.17
N ALA A 134 6.75 -0.85 2.39
CA ALA A 134 7.06 0.07 1.29
C ALA A 134 8.31 -0.39 0.52
N TRP A 135 9.38 -0.81 1.23
CA TRP A 135 10.57 -1.39 0.61
C TRP A 135 10.25 -2.67 -0.17
N PHE A 136 9.48 -3.59 0.42
CA PHE A 136 9.03 -4.81 -0.25
C PHE A 136 8.26 -4.52 -1.53
N SER A 137 7.26 -3.63 -1.45
CA SER A 137 6.40 -3.28 -2.59
C SER A 137 7.18 -2.58 -3.70
N ARG A 138 8.13 -1.69 -3.33
CA ARG A 138 9.07 -1.08 -4.27
C ARG A 138 9.94 -2.15 -4.95
N GLY A 139 10.43 -3.13 -4.19
CA GLY A 139 11.19 -4.25 -4.72
C GLY A 139 10.40 -5.06 -5.74
N ASN A 140 9.12 -5.31 -5.48
CA ASN A 140 8.24 -6.00 -6.41
C ASN A 140 8.06 -5.21 -7.72
N ALA A 141 7.76 -3.91 -7.65
CA ALA A 141 7.62 -3.06 -8.82
C ALA A 141 8.91 -3.06 -9.69
N LEU A 142 10.07 -2.95 -9.04
CA LEU A 142 11.37 -3.03 -9.72
C LEU A 142 11.61 -4.39 -10.38
N ALA A 143 11.22 -5.49 -9.72
CA ALA A 143 11.34 -6.83 -10.27
C ALA A 143 10.47 -7.02 -11.52
N HIS A 144 9.24 -6.49 -11.53
CA HIS A 144 8.38 -6.48 -12.72
C HIS A 144 8.99 -5.67 -13.86
N LEU A 145 9.63 -4.54 -13.56
CA LEU A 145 10.40 -3.74 -14.53
C LEU A 145 11.73 -4.38 -14.91
N ARG A 146 12.02 -5.60 -14.43
CA ARG A 146 13.26 -6.35 -14.64
C ARG A 146 14.53 -5.64 -14.14
N LYS A 147 14.37 -4.68 -13.23
CA LYS A 147 15.49 -4.00 -12.53
C LYS A 147 15.90 -4.81 -11.31
N PHE A 148 16.44 -6.01 -11.59
CA PHE A 148 16.63 -7.04 -10.57
C PHE A 148 17.66 -6.64 -9.50
N GLU A 149 18.75 -5.96 -9.86
CA GLU A 149 19.76 -5.49 -8.90
C GLU A 149 19.16 -4.51 -7.88
N GLU A 150 18.36 -3.57 -8.38
CA GLU A 150 17.68 -2.60 -7.52
C GLU A 150 16.60 -3.27 -6.65
N SER A 151 15.89 -4.27 -7.20
CA SER A 151 14.88 -5.02 -6.45
C SER A 151 15.51 -5.82 -5.30
N ILE A 152 16.67 -6.46 -5.53
CA ILE A 152 17.44 -7.16 -4.49
C ILE A 152 17.81 -6.21 -3.36
N ALA A 153 18.29 -5.01 -3.67
CA ALA A 153 18.61 -4.02 -2.63
C ALA A 153 17.39 -3.64 -1.78
N CYS A 154 16.20 -3.57 -2.38
CA CYS A 154 14.95 -3.34 -1.65
C CYS A 154 14.58 -4.52 -0.76
N TYR A 155 14.66 -5.75 -1.27
CA TYR A 155 14.40 -6.96 -0.47
C TYR A 155 15.42 -7.10 0.67
N ASP A 156 16.69 -6.76 0.45
CA ASP A 156 17.70 -6.73 1.50
C ASP A 156 17.36 -5.73 2.61
N LYS A 157 16.82 -4.56 2.26
CA LYS A 157 16.36 -3.59 3.25
C LYS A 157 15.12 -4.12 3.99
N THR A 158 14.17 -4.75 3.28
CA THR A 158 13.00 -5.42 3.88
C THR A 158 13.44 -6.47 4.90
N ILE A 159 14.35 -7.37 4.52
CA ILE A 159 14.84 -8.45 5.39
C ILE A 159 15.60 -7.89 6.61
N ARG A 160 16.34 -6.80 6.45
CA ARG A 160 16.98 -6.13 7.60
C ARG A 160 15.99 -5.56 8.59
N LEU A 161 14.88 -4.99 8.09
CA LEU A 161 13.82 -4.42 8.92
C LEU A 161 12.91 -5.49 9.52
N ASN A 162 12.66 -6.55 8.77
CA ASN A 162 11.88 -7.70 9.21
C ASN A 162 12.57 -9.02 8.78
N PRO A 163 13.42 -9.60 9.64
CA PRO A 163 14.15 -10.83 9.33
C PRO A 163 13.28 -12.09 9.16
N GLU A 164 11.99 -12.00 9.45
CA GLU A 164 11.04 -13.10 9.29
C GLU A 164 10.18 -12.96 8.01
N ASP A 165 10.40 -11.94 7.17
CA ASP A 165 9.64 -11.79 5.92
C ASP A 165 10.12 -12.77 4.85
N LEU A 166 9.48 -13.95 4.84
CA LEU A 166 9.77 -15.02 3.87
C LEU A 166 9.47 -14.59 2.43
N ARG A 167 8.52 -13.68 2.22
CA ARG A 167 8.17 -13.16 0.88
C ARG A 167 9.36 -12.40 0.28
N ALA A 168 10.00 -11.56 1.10
CA ALA A 168 11.17 -10.79 0.67
C ALA A 168 12.36 -11.70 0.36
N MET A 169 12.61 -12.73 1.20
CA MET A 169 13.66 -13.72 0.96
C MET A 169 13.41 -14.52 -0.33
N PHE A 170 12.18 -14.98 -0.53
CA PHE A 170 11.78 -15.73 -1.72
C PHE A 170 11.91 -14.88 -2.99
N ASN A 171 11.39 -13.63 -2.97
CA ASN A 171 11.46 -12.74 -4.12
C ASN A 171 12.90 -12.31 -4.43
N LYS A 172 13.76 -12.14 -3.41
CA LYS A 172 15.20 -11.93 -3.60
C LYS A 172 15.82 -13.13 -4.32
N GLY A 173 15.49 -14.36 -3.91
CA GLY A 173 15.94 -15.59 -4.60
C GLY A 173 15.52 -15.60 -6.06
N ASN A 174 14.29 -15.23 -6.37
CA ASN A 174 13.78 -15.12 -7.74
C ASN A 174 14.55 -14.07 -8.57
N ALA A 175 14.79 -12.89 -7.99
CA ALA A 175 15.56 -11.83 -8.65
C ALA A 175 17.02 -12.29 -8.93
N LEU A 176 17.66 -12.96 -7.99
CA LEU A 176 19.00 -13.54 -8.17
C LEU A 176 19.02 -14.60 -9.28
N ALA A 177 18.01 -15.48 -9.33
CA ALA A 177 17.88 -16.50 -10.38
C ALA A 177 17.72 -15.85 -11.78
N ASN A 178 16.97 -14.75 -11.87
CA ASN A 178 16.84 -13.98 -13.11
C ASN A 178 18.16 -13.35 -13.56
N LEU A 179 19.02 -12.97 -12.62
CA LEU A 179 20.41 -12.51 -12.87
C LEU A 179 21.38 -13.67 -13.11
N LYS A 180 20.89 -14.91 -13.17
CA LYS A 180 21.70 -16.13 -13.30
C LYS A 180 22.67 -16.37 -12.12
N LYS A 181 22.44 -15.74 -10.98
CA LYS A 181 23.19 -15.95 -9.72
C LYS A 181 22.56 -17.13 -8.96
N PHE A 182 22.66 -18.31 -9.56
CA PHE A 182 21.88 -19.48 -9.12
C PHE A 182 22.30 -20.00 -7.75
N GLU A 183 23.60 -19.95 -7.40
CA GLU A 183 24.10 -20.36 -6.09
C GLU A 183 23.53 -19.50 -4.96
N ASP A 184 23.45 -18.19 -5.18
CA ASP A 184 22.89 -17.27 -4.19
C ASP A 184 21.35 -17.39 -4.13
N ALA A 185 20.71 -17.67 -5.25
CA ALA A 185 19.27 -17.95 -5.28
C ALA A 185 18.94 -19.22 -4.46
N VAL A 186 19.73 -20.30 -4.61
CA VAL A 186 19.57 -21.53 -3.81
C VAL A 186 19.67 -21.23 -2.33
N LYS A 187 20.65 -20.43 -1.88
CA LYS A 187 20.77 -20.03 -0.46
C LYS A 187 19.52 -19.30 0.05
N CYS A 188 18.98 -18.37 -0.74
CA CYS A 188 17.75 -17.67 -0.37
C CYS A 188 16.56 -18.63 -0.21
N PHE A 189 16.39 -19.56 -1.15
CA PHE A 189 15.32 -20.56 -1.07
C PHE A 189 15.56 -21.55 0.10
N ASP A 190 16.80 -21.90 0.41
CA ASP A 190 17.14 -22.72 1.58
C ASP A 190 16.74 -22.04 2.88
N ASP A 191 17.01 -20.72 3.02
CA ASP A 191 16.60 -19.95 4.19
C ASP A 191 15.08 -19.91 4.33
N VAL A 192 14.34 -19.77 3.24
CA VAL A 192 12.87 -19.82 3.23
C VAL A 192 12.38 -21.20 3.67
N ILE A 193 12.89 -22.30 3.06
CA ILE A 193 12.48 -23.67 3.36
C ILE A 193 12.82 -24.06 4.80
N LYS A 194 13.96 -23.59 5.31
CA LYS A 194 14.37 -23.82 6.70
C LYS A 194 13.41 -23.20 7.70
N LYS A 195 12.89 -22.01 7.40
CA LYS A 195 11.93 -21.29 8.26
C LYS A 195 10.49 -21.80 8.08
N ASN A 196 10.12 -22.13 6.86
CA ASN A 196 8.81 -22.72 6.52
C ASN A 196 8.98 -23.77 5.42
N PRO A 197 9.05 -25.08 5.79
CA PRO A 197 9.20 -26.17 4.83
C PRO A 197 8.06 -26.28 3.80
N GLU A 198 6.89 -25.75 4.14
CA GLU A 198 5.69 -25.77 3.28
C GLU A 198 5.47 -24.44 2.53
N TYR A 199 6.50 -23.57 2.49
CA TYR A 199 6.36 -22.31 1.77
C TYR A 199 6.07 -22.56 0.27
N PRO A 200 4.97 -21.98 -0.27
CA PRO A 200 4.52 -22.31 -1.62
C PRO A 200 5.62 -22.13 -2.67
N SER A 201 5.84 -23.16 -3.49
CA SER A 201 6.79 -23.16 -4.61
C SER A 201 8.27 -22.95 -4.26
N ALA A 202 8.67 -22.84 -2.98
CA ALA A 202 10.09 -22.60 -2.64
C ALA A 202 10.98 -23.76 -3.09
N LEU A 203 10.55 -25.01 -2.88
CA LEU A 203 11.25 -26.20 -3.34
C LEU A 203 11.36 -26.25 -4.88
N ARG A 204 10.28 -25.91 -5.58
CA ARG A 204 10.26 -25.85 -7.05
C ARG A 204 11.26 -24.84 -7.60
N HIS A 205 11.33 -23.64 -7.03
CA HIS A 205 12.26 -22.60 -7.46
C HIS A 205 13.70 -22.96 -7.11
N LYS A 206 13.96 -23.56 -5.93
CA LYS A 206 15.26 -24.12 -5.58
C LYS A 206 15.68 -25.19 -6.58
N GLY A 207 14.81 -26.17 -6.88
CA GLY A 207 15.07 -27.21 -7.85
C GLY A 207 15.39 -26.66 -9.23
N ALA A 208 14.68 -25.64 -9.68
CA ALA A 208 14.97 -24.98 -10.96
C ALA A 208 16.35 -24.31 -10.98
N ALA A 209 16.76 -23.65 -9.88
CA ALA A 209 18.09 -23.05 -9.75
C ALA A 209 19.19 -24.13 -9.73
N LEU A 210 19.02 -25.22 -8.97
CA LEU A 210 19.94 -26.35 -8.91
C LEU A 210 20.12 -27.01 -10.28
N LYS A 211 19.03 -27.17 -11.03
CA LYS A 211 19.09 -27.69 -12.40
C LYS A 211 19.94 -26.81 -13.33
N LYS A 212 19.87 -25.48 -13.17
CA LYS A 212 20.72 -24.54 -13.92
C LYS A 212 22.20 -24.64 -13.55
N LEU A 213 22.52 -25.16 -12.36
CA LEU A 213 23.86 -25.42 -11.87
C LEU A 213 24.38 -26.83 -12.27
N GLY A 214 23.55 -27.64 -12.94
CA GLY A 214 23.90 -29.04 -13.29
C GLY A 214 23.79 -30.02 -12.11
N MET A 215 23.14 -29.62 -11.02
CA MET A 215 22.92 -30.43 -9.81
C MET A 215 21.62 -31.24 -9.95
N ASP A 216 21.54 -32.10 -10.96
CA ASP A 216 20.29 -32.77 -11.39
C ASP A 216 19.67 -33.65 -10.29
N LYS A 217 20.46 -34.32 -9.48
CA LYS A 217 19.95 -35.22 -8.40
C LYS A 217 19.27 -34.42 -7.30
N GLU A 218 19.88 -33.32 -6.86
CA GLU A 218 19.35 -32.42 -5.85
C GLU A 218 18.11 -31.67 -6.36
N ALA A 219 18.12 -31.30 -7.65
CA ALA A 219 16.98 -30.71 -8.31
C ALA A 219 15.75 -31.62 -8.30
N GLU A 220 15.97 -32.93 -8.71
CA GLU A 220 14.89 -33.92 -8.73
C GLU A 220 14.35 -34.22 -7.34
N TYR A 221 15.21 -34.26 -6.32
CA TYR A 221 14.76 -34.35 -4.93
C TYR A 221 13.85 -33.19 -4.55
N CYS A 222 14.20 -31.94 -4.90
CA CYS A 222 13.37 -30.75 -4.63
C CYS A 222 12.02 -30.85 -5.34
N PHE A 223 11.98 -31.24 -6.61
CA PHE A 223 10.74 -31.39 -7.37
C PHE A 223 9.83 -32.50 -6.83
N THR A 224 10.43 -33.59 -6.36
CA THR A 224 9.67 -34.70 -5.75
C THR A 224 9.04 -34.25 -4.44
N LYS A 225 9.80 -33.55 -3.59
CA LYS A 225 9.29 -33.00 -2.34
C LYS A 225 8.21 -31.92 -2.54
N ASP A 226 8.37 -31.08 -3.56
CA ASP A 226 7.33 -30.04 -3.89
C ASP A 226 5.99 -30.73 -4.26
N ARG A 227 6.04 -31.85 -5.03
CA ARG A 227 4.84 -32.62 -5.39
C ARG A 227 4.19 -33.35 -4.22
N GLU A 228 4.97 -33.72 -3.19
CA GLU A 228 4.44 -34.35 -1.97
C GLU A 228 3.67 -33.34 -1.07
N LEU A 229 3.87 -32.02 -1.26
CA LEU A 229 3.21 -30.96 -0.50
C LEU A 229 1.95 -30.40 -1.20
N GLU A 230 1.73 -30.75 -2.49
CA GLU A 230 0.52 -30.39 -3.25
C GLU A 230 -0.65 -31.35 -2.94
#